data_1268d60c5cfc4cfeaa917faf1c8cb422
#
_entry.id   1268d60c5cfc4cfeaa917faf1c8cb422
#
_cell.length_a   1.000
_cell.length_b   1.000
_cell.length_c   1.000
_cell.angle_alpha   90.00
_cell.angle_beta   90.00
_cell.angle_gamma   90.00
#
_symmetry.space_group_name_H-M   'P 1'
#
loop_
_entity.id
_entity.type
_entity.pdbx_description
1 polymer ?
#
loop_
_entity_poly.entity_id
_entity_poly.type
_entity_poly.pdbx_seq_one_letter_code
_entity_poly.pdbx_strand_id
1 'polypeptide(L)'
;MTIRKTMLAALVLTLPAAGASAQQEPWTLDRCIEYAVENNISIQQFRLRAEDQDVKLNTARNSRLPNLNAGLGGSFGFGRTIGENNTYENVNQFSSNLSVSTSIPLFNGMRIKHDIAAQKLSLQAAMQDLARAREDVSLNVTALYLQALLNKELVRVAESQVALSMAQIERSRLLVES
;
A
#
# COMPACT_ATOMS: atom_id res chain seq x y z
N MET A 1 15.01 -26.67 61.20
CA MET A 1 14.16 -26.13 62.26
C MET A 1 13.40 -24.94 61.71
N THR A 2 12.08 -25.04 61.76
CA THR A 2 10.97 -24.10 61.41
C THR A 2 10.67 -23.83 59.94
N ILE A 3 9.75 -24.65 59.50
CA ILE A 3 8.80 -24.50 58.39
C ILE A 3 7.90 -23.32 58.65
N ARG A 4 7.85 -22.33 57.76
CA ARG A 4 6.73 -21.37 57.73
C ARG A 4 5.89 -21.61 56.48
N LYS A 5 4.72 -22.17 56.71
CA LYS A 5 3.62 -22.29 55.79
C LYS A 5 3.15 -20.90 55.41
N THR A 6 3.24 -20.51 54.15
CA THR A 6 2.50 -19.39 53.62
C THR A 6 1.35 -19.91 52.76
N MET A 7 0.15 -19.68 53.23
CA MET A 7 -1.11 -19.91 52.54
C MET A 7 -1.16 -19.14 51.21
N LEU A 8 -1.31 -19.87 50.11
CA LEU A 8 -1.70 -19.32 48.83
C LEU A 8 -3.22 -19.10 48.88
N ALA A 9 -3.64 -17.86 49.08
CA ALA A 9 -5.01 -17.42 48.85
C ALA A 9 -5.30 -17.37 47.34
N ALA A 10 -6.06 -18.33 46.84
CA ALA A 10 -6.58 -18.36 45.49
C ALA A 10 -7.67 -17.28 45.37
N LEU A 11 -7.29 -16.12 44.85
CA LEU A 11 -8.20 -15.07 44.44
C LEU A 11 -8.78 -15.45 43.06
N VAL A 12 -9.92 -16.11 43.05
CA VAL A 12 -10.72 -16.37 41.85
C VAL A 12 -11.30 -15.02 41.40
N LEU A 13 -10.66 -14.39 40.42
CA LEU A 13 -11.19 -13.21 39.74
C LEU A 13 -12.33 -13.68 38.81
N THR A 14 -13.58 -13.62 39.30
CA THR A 14 -14.78 -13.72 38.46
C THR A 14 -14.85 -12.46 37.59
N LEU A 15 -14.28 -12.50 36.36
CA LEU A 15 -14.61 -11.50 35.35
C LEU A 15 -16.08 -11.68 34.95
N PRO A 16 -16.91 -10.64 35.05
CA PRO A 16 -18.19 -10.66 34.39
C PRO A 16 -17.92 -10.71 32.88
N ALA A 17 -18.30 -11.80 32.24
CA ALA A 17 -18.44 -11.84 30.79
C ALA A 17 -19.58 -10.89 30.43
N ALA A 18 -19.31 -9.59 30.41
CA ALA A 18 -20.13 -8.62 29.72
C ALA A 18 -20.10 -9.05 28.26
N GLY A 19 -21.13 -9.77 27.82
CA GLY A 19 -21.42 -10.02 26.43
C GLY A 19 -21.47 -8.66 25.72
N ALA A 20 -20.39 -8.22 25.18
CA ALA A 20 -20.35 -7.15 24.21
C ALA A 20 -21.11 -7.67 22.98
N SER A 21 -22.44 -7.56 23.01
CA SER A 21 -23.25 -7.52 21.80
C SER A 21 -22.71 -6.31 21.05
N ALA A 22 -21.71 -6.49 20.22
CA ALA A 22 -21.32 -5.51 19.22
C ALA A 22 -22.58 -5.34 18.36
N GLN A 23 -23.39 -4.34 18.70
CA GLN A 23 -24.42 -3.84 17.81
C GLN A 23 -23.65 -3.43 16.56
N GLN A 24 -23.65 -4.30 15.56
CA GLN A 24 -23.15 -3.97 14.25
C GLN A 24 -24.05 -2.86 13.74
N GLU A 25 -23.60 -1.62 13.94
CA GLU A 25 -24.25 -0.48 13.32
C GLU A 25 -24.44 -0.78 11.83
N PRO A 26 -25.64 -0.54 11.30
CA PRO A 26 -25.92 -0.84 9.89
C PRO A 26 -24.91 -0.11 9.00
N TRP A 27 -24.41 -0.81 8.00
CA TRP A 27 -23.52 -0.23 7.01
C TRP A 27 -24.29 0.81 6.18
N THR A 28 -24.08 2.09 6.49
CA THR A 28 -24.58 3.20 5.68
C THR A 28 -23.69 3.41 4.47
N LEU A 29 -24.21 4.09 3.44
CA LEU A 29 -23.43 4.41 2.24
C LEU A 29 -22.15 5.15 2.58
N ASP A 30 -22.22 6.18 3.42
CA ASP A 30 -21.06 6.99 3.82
C ASP A 30 -19.99 6.14 4.51
N ARG A 31 -20.39 5.26 5.41
CA ARG A 31 -19.47 4.34 6.09
C ARG A 31 -18.82 3.34 5.12
N CYS A 32 -19.57 2.87 4.12
CA CYS A 32 -19.02 2.00 3.08
C CYS A 32 -17.96 2.74 2.25
N ILE A 33 -18.23 4.00 1.89
CA ILE A 33 -17.28 4.84 1.12
C ILE A 33 -16.04 5.11 1.94
N GLU A 34 -16.19 5.56 3.18
CA GLU A 34 -15.05 5.86 4.08
C GLU A 34 -14.15 4.64 4.25
N TYR A 35 -14.73 3.49 4.60
CA TYR A 35 -14.01 2.24 4.74
C TYR A 35 -13.28 1.82 3.46
N ALA A 36 -13.95 1.97 2.31
CA ALA A 36 -13.36 1.62 1.02
C ALA A 36 -12.20 2.55 0.66
N VAL A 37 -12.33 3.86 0.88
CA VAL A 37 -11.28 4.84 0.61
C VAL A 37 -10.06 4.61 1.49
N GLU A 38 -10.26 4.23 2.75
CA GLU A 38 -9.15 3.97 3.68
C GLU A 38 -8.41 2.66 3.40
N ASN A 39 -9.14 1.61 3.01
CA ASN A 39 -8.60 0.25 2.90
C ASN A 39 -8.32 -0.20 1.46
N ASN A 40 -8.66 0.60 0.45
CA ASN A 40 -8.47 0.20 -0.94
C ASN A 40 -7.00 0.22 -1.36
N ILE A 41 -6.52 -0.92 -1.85
CA ILE A 41 -5.12 -1.12 -2.29
C ILE A 41 -4.76 -0.19 -3.45
N SER A 42 -5.69 0.06 -4.38
CA SER A 42 -5.43 0.97 -5.50
C SER A 42 -5.15 2.40 -5.02
N ILE A 43 -5.91 2.90 -4.05
CA ILE A 43 -5.67 4.22 -3.45
C ILE A 43 -4.31 4.27 -2.76
N GLN A 44 -3.93 3.21 -2.05
CA GLN A 44 -2.59 3.11 -1.43
C GLN A 44 -1.48 3.13 -2.48
N GLN A 45 -1.66 2.46 -3.62
CA GLN A 45 -0.70 2.50 -4.73
C GLN A 45 -0.55 3.92 -5.31
N PHE A 46 -1.66 4.66 -5.51
CA PHE A 46 -1.59 6.05 -5.99
C PHE A 46 -0.94 6.97 -4.95
N ARG A 47 -1.18 6.75 -3.65
CA ARG A 47 -0.49 7.46 -2.57
C ARG A 47 1.02 7.26 -2.66
N LEU A 48 1.47 6.00 -2.72
CA LEU A 48 2.90 5.67 -2.82
C LEU A 48 3.53 6.25 -4.10
N ARG A 49 2.79 6.30 -5.22
CA ARG A 49 3.27 6.97 -6.43
C ARG A 49 3.46 8.47 -6.24
N ALA A 50 2.55 9.14 -5.52
CA ALA A 50 2.70 10.56 -5.21
C ALA A 50 3.90 10.80 -4.27
N GLU A 51 4.11 9.95 -3.28
CA GLU A 51 5.29 9.98 -2.41
C GLU A 51 6.60 9.76 -3.19
N ASP A 52 6.63 8.80 -4.12
CA ASP A 52 7.77 8.56 -5.00
C ASP A 52 8.10 9.79 -5.87
N GLN A 53 7.08 10.48 -6.39
CA GLN A 53 7.29 11.73 -7.15
C GLN A 53 7.81 12.86 -6.25
N ASP A 54 7.41 12.94 -4.99
CA ASP A 54 7.99 13.91 -4.04
C ASP A 54 9.48 13.62 -3.77
N VAL A 55 9.84 12.36 -3.59
CA VAL A 55 11.24 11.93 -3.46
C VAL A 55 12.05 12.30 -4.71
N LYS A 56 11.50 12.08 -5.92
CA LYS A 56 12.14 12.47 -7.19
C LYS A 56 12.32 13.99 -7.30
N LEU A 57 11.34 14.77 -6.90
CA LEU A 57 11.45 16.22 -6.84
C LEU A 57 12.56 16.67 -5.87
N ASN A 58 12.64 16.06 -4.69
CA ASN A 58 13.68 16.35 -3.72
C ASN A 58 15.06 15.94 -4.24
N THR A 59 15.17 14.80 -4.93
CA THR A 59 16.39 14.36 -5.61
C THR A 59 16.83 15.37 -6.69
N ALA A 60 15.88 15.83 -7.51
CA ALA A 60 16.17 16.86 -8.52
C ALA A 60 16.63 18.19 -7.90
N ARG A 61 16.05 18.60 -6.76
CA ARG A 61 16.51 19.77 -6.01
C ARG A 61 17.93 19.59 -5.47
N ASN A 62 18.21 18.40 -4.92
CA ASN A 62 19.50 18.06 -4.34
C ASN A 62 20.61 17.87 -5.39
N SER A 63 20.27 17.68 -6.68
CA SER A 63 21.26 17.60 -7.76
C SER A 63 22.11 18.87 -7.95
N ARG A 64 21.76 19.96 -7.28
CA ARG A 64 22.57 21.18 -7.19
C ARG A 64 23.70 21.11 -6.15
N LEU A 65 23.59 20.13 -5.23
CA LEU A 65 24.58 19.96 -4.17
C LEU A 65 25.78 19.15 -4.68
N PRO A 66 26.96 19.29 -4.06
CA PRO A 66 28.08 18.43 -4.37
C PRO A 66 27.73 16.97 -4.06
N ASN A 67 28.13 16.07 -4.97
CA ASN A 67 28.07 14.64 -4.71
C ASN A 67 29.40 14.17 -4.11
N LEU A 68 29.36 13.09 -3.34
CA LEU A 68 30.55 12.42 -2.80
C LEU A 68 30.47 10.94 -3.20
N ASN A 69 31.46 10.51 -3.95
CA ASN A 69 31.60 9.14 -4.38
C ASN A 69 32.88 8.54 -3.79
N ALA A 70 32.77 7.35 -3.21
CA ALA A 70 33.91 6.57 -2.74
C ALA A 70 33.91 5.23 -3.49
N GLY A 71 35.08 4.84 -3.99
CA GLY A 71 35.29 3.58 -4.69
C GLY A 71 36.47 2.83 -4.09
N LEU A 72 36.30 1.54 -3.87
CA LEU A 72 37.34 0.60 -3.48
C LEU A 72 37.39 -0.49 -4.54
N GLY A 73 38.57 -0.70 -5.14
CA GLY A 73 38.81 -1.76 -6.11
C GLY A 73 40.01 -2.60 -5.71
N GLY A 74 39.93 -3.89 -6.00
CA GLY A 74 41.04 -4.81 -5.85
C GLY A 74 41.10 -5.74 -7.06
N SER A 75 42.30 -6.00 -7.57
CA SER A 75 42.51 -6.94 -8.66
C SER A 75 43.74 -7.82 -8.42
N PHE A 76 43.59 -9.10 -8.78
CA PHE A 76 44.67 -10.06 -8.80
C PHE A 76 45.03 -10.33 -10.26
N GLY A 77 46.31 -10.06 -10.62
CA GLY A 77 46.86 -10.40 -11.92
C GLY A 77 47.78 -11.60 -11.80
N PHE A 78 47.53 -12.60 -12.61
CA PHE A 78 48.39 -13.78 -12.74
C PHE A 78 48.89 -13.84 -14.18
N GLY A 79 50.21 -13.93 -14.38
CA GLY A 79 50.73 -13.96 -15.74
C GLY A 79 52.24 -14.01 -15.82
N ARG A 80 52.74 -13.93 -17.02
CA ARG A 80 54.16 -13.80 -17.32
C ARG A 80 54.43 -12.40 -17.85
N THR A 81 55.40 -11.75 -17.28
CA THR A 81 55.88 -10.45 -17.77
C THR A 81 57.36 -10.55 -18.10
N ILE A 82 57.87 -9.59 -18.90
CA ILE A 82 59.29 -9.47 -19.20
C ILE A 82 59.91 -8.65 -18.07
N GLY A 83 60.81 -9.28 -17.30
CA GLY A 83 61.58 -8.62 -16.25
C GLY A 83 62.66 -7.69 -16.84
N GLU A 84 63.35 -6.95 -15.96
CA GLU A 84 64.41 -5.98 -16.36
C GLU A 84 65.55 -6.61 -17.16
N ASN A 85 65.79 -7.91 -17.00
CA ASN A 85 66.81 -8.67 -17.72
C ASN A 85 66.33 -9.28 -19.05
N ASN A 86 65.22 -8.79 -19.61
CA ASN A 86 64.58 -9.30 -20.83
C ASN A 86 64.25 -10.81 -20.78
N THR A 87 64.01 -11.34 -19.58
CA THR A 87 63.63 -12.72 -19.32
C THR A 87 62.18 -12.80 -18.86
N TYR A 88 61.45 -13.85 -19.28
CA TYR A 88 60.07 -14.05 -18.85
C TYR A 88 60.00 -14.53 -17.42
N GLU A 89 59.37 -13.75 -16.55
CA GLU A 89 59.11 -14.09 -15.14
C GLU A 89 57.62 -14.26 -14.87
N ASN A 90 57.28 -15.24 -14.02
CA ASN A 90 55.91 -15.40 -13.54
C ASN A 90 55.65 -14.35 -12.45
N VAL A 91 54.68 -13.49 -12.67
CA VAL A 91 54.31 -12.45 -11.71
C VAL A 91 52.89 -12.68 -11.22
N ASN A 92 52.75 -12.71 -9.90
CA ASN A 92 51.46 -12.64 -9.22
C ASN A 92 51.39 -11.25 -8.60
N GLN A 93 50.49 -10.42 -9.13
CA GLN A 93 50.36 -9.04 -8.70
C GLN A 93 48.98 -8.82 -8.08
N PHE A 94 48.97 -8.29 -6.86
CA PHE A 94 47.77 -7.73 -6.25
C PHE A 94 47.85 -6.22 -6.34
N SER A 95 46.81 -5.59 -6.89
CA SER A 95 46.65 -4.16 -6.87
C SER A 95 45.36 -3.76 -6.18
N SER A 96 45.41 -2.75 -5.34
CA SER A 96 44.24 -2.16 -4.70
C SER A 96 44.23 -0.66 -4.94
N ASN A 97 43.05 -0.13 -5.18
CA ASN A 97 42.85 1.31 -5.29
C ASN A 97 41.71 1.77 -4.43
N LEU A 98 41.92 2.87 -3.74
CA LEU A 98 40.89 3.62 -3.03
C LEU A 98 40.76 4.98 -3.69
N SER A 99 39.56 5.35 -4.07
CA SER A 99 39.28 6.64 -4.67
C SER A 99 38.13 7.33 -3.94
N VAL A 100 38.29 8.63 -3.69
CA VAL A 100 37.24 9.49 -3.16
C VAL A 100 37.15 10.69 -4.10
N SER A 101 35.96 10.94 -4.64
CA SER A 101 35.75 12.05 -5.57
C SER A 101 34.48 12.83 -5.21
N THR A 102 34.54 14.12 -5.41
CA THR A 102 33.37 15.00 -5.26
C THR A 102 33.26 15.87 -6.50
N SER A 103 32.04 16.14 -6.94
CA SER A 103 31.78 17.05 -8.05
C SER A 103 30.54 17.89 -7.79
N ILE A 104 30.56 19.12 -8.25
CA ILE A 104 29.44 20.06 -8.19
C ILE A 104 29.20 20.64 -9.58
N PRO A 105 27.96 20.57 -10.10
CA PRO A 105 27.62 21.18 -11.37
C PRO A 105 27.47 22.70 -11.22
N LEU A 106 28.41 23.48 -11.73
CA LEU A 106 28.35 24.94 -11.68
C LEU A 106 27.37 25.52 -12.70
N PHE A 107 27.38 24.97 -13.93
CA PHE A 107 26.50 25.40 -15.00
C PHE A 107 26.26 24.24 -16.00
N ASN A 108 25.00 24.00 -16.33
CA ASN A 108 24.59 22.96 -17.28
C ASN A 108 23.44 23.43 -18.20
N GLY A 109 23.48 24.69 -18.64
CA GLY A 109 22.48 25.22 -19.56
C GLY A 109 21.05 25.27 -18.99
N MET A 110 20.90 25.54 -17.69
CA MET A 110 19.60 25.57 -16.97
C MET A 110 18.87 24.23 -16.90
N ARG A 111 19.49 23.12 -17.30
CA ARG A 111 18.87 21.78 -17.29
C ARG A 111 18.31 21.42 -15.94
N ILE A 112 19.07 21.61 -14.85
CA ILE A 112 18.59 21.31 -13.48
C ILE A 112 17.36 22.14 -13.13
N LYS A 113 17.31 23.41 -13.53
CA LYS A 113 16.14 24.27 -13.26
C LYS A 113 14.89 23.73 -13.95
N HIS A 114 14.99 23.34 -15.21
CA HIS A 114 13.87 22.80 -15.97
C HIS A 114 13.48 21.41 -15.49
N ASP A 115 14.44 20.58 -15.06
CA ASP A 115 14.16 19.28 -14.47
C ASP A 115 13.36 19.41 -13.17
N ILE A 116 13.76 20.30 -12.26
CA ILE A 116 12.99 20.59 -11.04
C ILE A 116 11.56 21.05 -11.36
N ALA A 117 11.40 21.91 -12.39
CA ALA A 117 10.07 22.35 -12.80
C ALA A 117 9.23 21.18 -13.34
N ALA A 118 9.82 20.30 -14.14
CA ALA A 118 9.19 19.09 -14.66
C ALA A 118 8.79 18.14 -13.53
N GLN A 119 9.69 17.86 -12.57
CA GLN A 119 9.37 17.00 -11.42
C GLN A 119 8.27 17.59 -10.54
N LYS A 120 8.22 18.92 -10.39
CA LYS A 120 7.14 19.60 -9.65
C LYS A 120 5.78 19.37 -10.32
N LEU A 121 5.71 19.48 -11.64
CA LEU A 121 4.47 19.21 -12.39
C LEU A 121 4.09 17.73 -12.35
N SER A 122 5.08 16.83 -12.39
CA SER A 122 4.84 15.39 -12.23
C SER A 122 4.27 15.04 -10.86
N LEU A 123 4.75 15.69 -9.79
CA LEU A 123 4.17 15.54 -8.45
C LEU A 123 2.72 16.04 -8.41
N GLN A 124 2.43 17.20 -9.00
CA GLN A 124 1.06 17.72 -9.08
C GLN A 124 0.14 16.76 -9.84
N ALA A 125 0.59 16.20 -10.96
CA ALA A 125 -0.17 15.21 -11.71
C ALA A 125 -0.46 13.96 -10.85
N ALA A 126 0.53 13.42 -10.16
CA ALA A 126 0.35 12.25 -9.28
C ALA A 126 -0.63 12.52 -8.12
N MET A 127 -0.65 13.75 -7.59
CA MET A 127 -1.63 14.15 -6.57
C MET A 127 -3.07 14.20 -7.14
N GLN A 128 -3.24 14.66 -8.38
CA GLN A 128 -4.53 14.67 -9.05
C GLN A 128 -5.00 13.24 -9.39
N ASP A 129 -4.08 12.38 -9.80
CA ASP A 129 -4.37 10.96 -10.04
C ASP A 129 -4.85 10.27 -8.75
N LEU A 130 -4.25 10.59 -7.59
CA LEU A 130 -4.69 10.09 -6.29
C LEU A 130 -6.10 10.61 -5.94
N ALA A 131 -6.38 11.90 -6.18
CA ALA A 131 -7.70 12.47 -5.93
C ALA A 131 -8.76 11.77 -6.80
N ARG A 132 -8.48 11.62 -8.10
CA ARG A 132 -9.34 10.89 -9.03
C ARG A 132 -9.59 9.44 -8.60
N ALA A 133 -8.54 8.73 -8.19
CA ALA A 133 -8.70 7.34 -7.73
C ALA A 133 -9.64 7.21 -6.51
N ARG A 134 -9.64 8.20 -5.61
CA ARG A 134 -10.59 8.26 -4.49
C ARG A 134 -12.02 8.48 -4.96
N GLU A 135 -12.23 9.38 -5.92
CA GLU A 135 -13.55 9.63 -6.50
C GLU A 135 -14.07 8.40 -7.25
N ASP A 136 -13.24 7.75 -8.06
CA ASP A 136 -13.60 6.54 -8.80
C ASP A 136 -14.02 5.40 -7.85
N VAL A 137 -13.31 5.21 -6.74
CA VAL A 137 -13.69 4.22 -5.71
C VAL A 137 -15.01 4.59 -5.05
N SER A 138 -15.21 5.87 -4.70
CA SER A 138 -16.45 6.35 -4.07
C SER A 138 -17.66 6.14 -4.98
N LEU A 139 -17.52 6.45 -6.27
CA LEU A 139 -18.58 6.23 -7.26
C LEU A 139 -18.90 4.74 -7.45
N ASN A 140 -17.86 3.90 -7.52
CA ASN A 140 -18.04 2.46 -7.67
C ASN A 140 -18.75 1.84 -6.45
N VAL A 141 -18.35 2.23 -5.22
CA VAL A 141 -19.01 1.79 -3.99
C VAL A 141 -20.45 2.25 -3.96
N THR A 142 -20.74 3.48 -4.37
CA THR A 142 -22.12 4.02 -4.44
C THR A 142 -22.98 3.19 -5.41
N ALA A 143 -22.47 2.89 -6.60
CA ALA A 143 -23.19 2.08 -7.58
C ALA A 143 -23.49 0.67 -7.06
N LEU A 144 -22.50 0.02 -6.44
CA LEU A 144 -22.66 -1.31 -5.85
C LEU A 144 -23.63 -1.32 -4.66
N TYR A 145 -23.60 -0.27 -3.82
CA TYR A 145 -24.53 -0.14 -2.71
C TYR A 145 -25.97 0.01 -3.19
N LEU A 146 -26.21 0.86 -4.20
CA LEU A 146 -27.53 1.02 -4.81
C LEU A 146 -28.02 -0.28 -5.47
N GLN A 147 -27.12 -1.02 -6.13
CA GLN A 147 -27.42 -2.32 -6.69
C GLN A 147 -27.82 -3.34 -5.60
N ALA A 148 -27.14 -3.34 -4.48
CA ALA A 148 -27.48 -4.21 -3.33
C ALA A 148 -28.86 -3.86 -2.76
N LEU A 149 -29.19 -2.56 -2.63
CA LEU A 149 -30.51 -2.12 -2.20
C LEU A 149 -31.61 -2.55 -3.19
N LEU A 150 -31.37 -2.35 -4.49
CA LEU A 150 -32.31 -2.79 -5.52
C LEU A 150 -32.57 -4.30 -5.43
N ASN A 151 -31.50 -5.11 -5.32
CA ASN A 151 -31.64 -6.55 -5.19
C ASN A 151 -32.42 -6.96 -3.93
N LYS A 152 -32.20 -6.27 -2.83
CA LYS A 152 -32.97 -6.49 -1.58
C LYS A 152 -34.46 -6.21 -1.78
N GLU A 153 -34.83 -5.13 -2.47
CA GLU A 153 -36.24 -4.83 -2.74
C GLU A 153 -36.84 -5.82 -3.76
N LEU A 154 -36.08 -6.28 -4.75
CA LEU A 154 -36.54 -7.33 -5.68
C LEU A 154 -36.85 -8.64 -4.94
N VAL A 155 -36.03 -9.04 -3.98
CA VAL A 155 -36.32 -10.22 -3.12
C VAL A 155 -37.62 -10.01 -2.37
N ARG A 156 -37.84 -8.85 -1.75
CA ARG A 156 -39.06 -8.54 -1.02
C ARG A 156 -40.30 -8.57 -1.91
N VAL A 157 -40.20 -8.06 -3.14
CA VAL A 157 -41.28 -8.13 -4.13
C VAL A 157 -41.58 -9.59 -4.51
N ALA A 158 -40.53 -10.39 -4.76
CA ALA A 158 -40.68 -11.80 -5.08
C ALA A 158 -41.36 -12.59 -3.93
N GLU A 159 -40.96 -12.34 -2.67
CA GLU A 159 -41.59 -12.94 -1.49
C GLU A 159 -43.08 -12.60 -1.39
N SER A 160 -43.42 -11.32 -1.62
CA SER A 160 -44.81 -10.90 -1.61
C SER A 160 -45.63 -11.52 -2.75
N GLN A 161 -45.02 -11.71 -3.93
CA GLN A 161 -45.65 -12.39 -5.06
C GLN A 161 -45.91 -13.88 -4.78
N VAL A 162 -44.97 -14.57 -4.12
CA VAL A 162 -45.13 -15.94 -3.66
C VAL A 162 -46.31 -16.06 -2.66
N ALA A 163 -46.34 -15.16 -1.69
CA ALA A 163 -47.43 -15.15 -0.70
C ALA A 163 -48.80 -14.92 -1.35
N LEU A 164 -48.88 -14.00 -2.32
CA LEU A 164 -50.11 -13.74 -3.06
C LEU A 164 -50.54 -14.98 -3.90
N SER A 165 -49.62 -15.64 -4.58
CA SER A 165 -49.88 -16.84 -5.37
C SER A 165 -50.33 -17.99 -4.49
N MET A 166 -49.76 -18.18 -3.31
CA MET A 166 -50.23 -19.18 -2.34
C MET A 166 -51.66 -18.90 -1.85
N ALA A 167 -51.99 -17.66 -1.56
CA ALA A 167 -53.35 -17.28 -1.18
C ALA A 167 -54.35 -17.51 -2.32
N GLN A 168 -53.98 -17.28 -3.56
CA GLN A 168 -54.80 -17.58 -4.75
C GLN A 168 -55.02 -19.09 -4.92
N ILE A 169 -54.02 -19.93 -4.74
CA ILE A 169 -54.14 -21.38 -4.78
C ILE A 169 -55.09 -21.88 -3.71
N GLU A 170 -54.95 -21.40 -2.47
CA GLU A 170 -55.84 -21.81 -1.38
C GLU A 170 -57.27 -21.39 -1.63
N ARG A 171 -57.51 -20.17 -2.12
CA ARG A 171 -58.84 -19.73 -2.54
C ARG A 171 -59.44 -20.60 -3.64
N SER A 172 -58.67 -20.94 -4.66
CA SER A 172 -59.12 -21.79 -5.74
C SER A 172 -59.45 -23.21 -5.27
N ARG A 173 -58.67 -23.73 -4.31
CA ARG A 173 -58.92 -25.04 -3.70
C ARG A 173 -60.25 -25.07 -2.93
N LEU A 174 -60.52 -24.08 -2.13
CA LEU A 174 -61.79 -23.94 -1.38
C LEU A 174 -63.00 -23.83 -2.33
N LEU A 175 -62.83 -23.19 -3.51
CA LEU A 175 -63.90 -23.05 -4.48
C LEU A 175 -64.19 -24.36 -5.26
N VAL A 176 -63.24 -25.29 -5.32
CA VAL A 176 -63.41 -26.60 -5.97
C VAL A 176 -64.00 -27.64 -4.99
N GLU A 177 -63.77 -27.47 -3.68
CA GLU A 177 -64.27 -28.35 -2.63
C GLU A 177 -65.70 -28.01 -2.19
N SER A 178 -66.27 -26.85 -2.58
CA SER A 178 -67.63 -26.40 -2.29
C SER A 178 -68.60 -26.74 -3.45
#